data_6924bd466a577f669703b9167e53cd68
#
_entry.id   6924bd466a577f669703b9167e53cd68
#
_cell.length_a   1.000
_cell.length_b   1.000
_cell.length_c   1.000
_cell.angle_alpha   90.00
_cell.angle_beta   90.00
_cell.angle_gamma   90.00
#
_symmetry.space_group_name_H-M   'P 1'
#
loop_
_entity.id
_entity.type
_entity.pdbx_description
1 polymer ?
#
loop_
_entity_poly.entity_id
_entity_poly.type
_entity_poly.pdbx_seq_one_letter_code
_entity_poly.pdbx_strand_id
1 'polypeptide(L)'
;VRCTFAALLLFLAVIPAALAQNVFHYTATNSNVKYLFATAEPVAHLKSGDILDTNTLDCFGNVLRKPGDTLSMVKGDNPLTGPFFVEGAEPGDTLAVKILDLQVDGDIGVGAFAPGFGALNETNYTPMLHPPLPERIWYYHIDHAANTATFKALDTDFSVKIPLHPFFGCIGVAPAEGEARSSVVPAEFGGNMDSPEASVGNTVYFPVNVNGGLFYIGDGHAAMGDGEIAGTAIEVPLKARVQLSVIKGRTIAWPQFENDDAIMTVGAYRPLDDALRIAFTELVHWIHKDYGLSELDAYELLSKVAKIHLNEMVDPNYVVVASIEKKYLPPKTKP
;
A
#
# COMPACT_ATOMS: atom_id res chain seq x y z
N VAL A 1 37.44 -14.98 66.61
CA VAL A 1 37.73 -14.35 65.35
C VAL A 1 36.79 -15.00 64.30
N ARG A 2 35.71 -14.33 63.87
CA ARG A 2 34.82 -14.80 62.81
C ARG A 2 35.16 -14.03 61.55
N CYS A 3 35.69 -14.69 60.52
CA CYS A 3 35.88 -14.16 59.20
C CYS A 3 34.58 -14.31 58.39
N THR A 4 33.94 -13.23 58.05
CA THR A 4 32.83 -13.17 57.09
C THR A 4 33.40 -12.96 55.68
N PHE A 5 33.24 -13.96 54.81
CA PHE A 5 33.52 -13.85 53.39
C PHE A 5 32.32 -13.17 52.71
N ALA A 6 32.52 -11.98 52.15
CA ALA A 6 31.56 -11.32 51.29
C ALA A 6 31.78 -11.81 49.84
N ALA A 7 30.82 -12.55 49.31
CA ALA A 7 30.80 -12.93 47.89
C ALA A 7 30.29 -11.78 47.05
N LEU A 8 31.14 -11.24 46.20
CA LEU A 8 30.81 -10.20 45.22
C LEU A 8 30.19 -10.88 43.98
N LEU A 9 28.86 -10.79 43.81
CA LEU A 9 28.15 -11.23 42.61
C LEU A 9 28.33 -10.18 41.52
N LEU A 10 29.16 -10.48 40.51
CA LEU A 10 29.24 -9.70 39.29
C LEU A 10 28.00 -10.03 38.43
N PHE A 11 27.07 -9.09 38.32
CA PHE A 11 26.02 -9.11 37.29
C PHE A 11 26.63 -8.69 35.95
N LEU A 12 26.87 -9.62 35.03
CA LEU A 12 27.15 -9.34 33.65
C LEU A 12 25.81 -8.86 33.00
N ALA A 13 25.70 -7.56 32.77
CA ALA A 13 24.63 -7.02 31.93
C ALA A 13 24.89 -7.46 30.50
N VAL A 14 24.10 -8.40 30.00
CA VAL A 14 24.05 -8.74 28.57
C VAL A 14 23.34 -7.57 27.88
N ILE A 15 24.11 -6.64 27.31
CA ILE A 15 23.58 -5.63 26.42
C ILE A 15 23.17 -6.37 25.13
N PRO A 16 21.90 -6.38 24.74
CA PRO A 16 21.53 -6.96 23.46
C PRO A 16 22.26 -6.17 22.37
N ALA A 17 23.10 -6.85 21.60
CA ALA A 17 23.68 -6.27 20.39
C ALA A 17 22.52 -5.86 19.47
N ALA A 18 22.33 -4.57 19.27
CA ALA A 18 21.45 -4.08 18.23
C ALA A 18 22.00 -4.65 16.91
N LEU A 19 21.30 -5.62 16.33
CA LEU A 19 21.62 -6.11 14.98
C LEU A 19 21.58 -4.89 14.06
N ALA A 20 22.71 -4.58 13.45
CA ALA A 20 22.76 -3.50 12.44
C ALA A 20 21.75 -3.84 11.34
N GLN A 21 20.77 -2.98 11.13
CA GLN A 21 19.81 -3.12 10.06
C GLN A 21 20.57 -2.97 8.73
N ASN A 22 20.46 -3.97 7.87
CA ASN A 22 21.01 -3.87 6.53
C ASN A 22 20.08 -3.03 5.67
N VAL A 23 20.67 -2.16 4.84
CA VAL A 23 19.96 -1.42 3.79
C VAL A 23 20.30 -2.09 2.46
N PHE A 24 19.29 -2.61 1.80
CA PHE A 24 19.41 -3.18 0.47
C PHE A 24 18.94 -2.16 -0.56
N HIS A 25 19.77 -1.88 -1.57
CA HIS A 25 19.45 -0.94 -2.64
C HIS A 25 19.07 -1.67 -3.92
N TYR A 26 17.93 -1.28 -4.50
CA TYR A 26 17.48 -1.79 -5.79
C TYR A 26 16.94 -0.63 -6.64
N THR A 27 17.20 -0.67 -7.94
CA THR A 27 16.69 0.34 -8.87
C THR A 27 15.78 -0.28 -9.92
N ALA A 28 14.52 0.13 -9.89
CA ALA A 28 13.53 -0.24 -10.89
C ALA A 28 13.67 0.63 -12.14
N THR A 29 13.50 0.00 -13.30
CA THR A 29 13.51 0.61 -14.62
C THR A 29 12.48 -0.07 -15.51
N ASN A 30 12.10 0.52 -16.63
CA ASN A 30 11.19 -0.10 -17.60
C ASN A 30 11.65 -1.48 -18.14
N SER A 31 12.90 -1.86 -17.91
CA SER A 31 13.42 -3.15 -18.37
C SER A 31 13.33 -4.28 -17.33
N ASN A 32 13.11 -3.95 -16.05
CA ASN A 32 13.13 -4.95 -14.97
C ASN A 32 11.86 -4.96 -14.08
N VAL A 33 10.87 -4.13 -14.39
CA VAL A 33 9.56 -4.14 -13.72
C VAL A 33 8.69 -5.32 -14.15
N LYS A 34 7.68 -5.61 -13.37
CA LYS A 34 6.64 -6.63 -13.60
C LYS A 34 5.28 -5.96 -13.77
N TYR A 35 4.31 -6.69 -14.30
CA TYR A 35 2.92 -6.23 -14.47
C TYR A 35 1.92 -7.23 -13.87
N LEU A 36 2.44 -8.16 -13.07
CA LEU A 36 1.65 -9.17 -12.38
C LEU A 36 2.15 -9.34 -10.94
N PHE A 37 1.23 -9.42 -10.00
CA PHE A 37 1.47 -10.05 -8.71
C PHE A 37 1.41 -11.57 -8.93
N ALA A 38 2.52 -12.25 -8.74
CA ALA A 38 2.63 -13.68 -9.03
C ALA A 38 3.81 -14.31 -8.29
N THR A 39 3.84 -15.64 -8.24
CA THR A 39 5.07 -16.36 -7.92
C THR A 39 6.03 -16.22 -9.10
N ALA A 40 7.14 -15.54 -8.90
CA ALA A 40 8.17 -15.29 -9.91
C ALA A 40 9.55 -15.33 -9.27
N GLU A 41 10.59 -15.44 -10.11
CA GLU A 41 11.98 -15.35 -9.65
C GLU A 41 12.23 -14.01 -8.94
N PRO A 42 12.68 -14.03 -7.68
CA PRO A 42 12.88 -12.81 -6.92
C PRO A 42 14.09 -12.01 -7.46
N VAL A 43 13.96 -10.69 -7.45
CA VAL A 43 15.05 -9.79 -7.83
C VAL A 43 16.11 -9.67 -6.73
N ALA A 44 15.74 -10.00 -5.50
CA ALA A 44 16.62 -10.04 -4.34
C ALA A 44 16.04 -10.83 -3.18
N HIS A 45 16.91 -11.24 -2.26
CA HIS A 45 16.58 -11.86 -0.99
C HIS A 45 16.92 -10.89 0.15
N LEU A 46 15.94 -10.62 1.02
CA LEU A 46 16.08 -9.78 2.20
C LEU A 46 15.82 -10.59 3.47
N LYS A 47 16.48 -10.24 4.55
CA LYS A 47 16.20 -10.81 5.87
C LYS A 47 15.08 -10.04 6.55
N SER A 48 14.35 -10.71 7.42
CA SER A 48 13.38 -10.03 8.28
C SER A 48 14.06 -8.95 9.12
N GLY A 49 13.57 -7.71 9.00
CA GLY A 49 14.14 -6.52 9.62
C GLY A 49 15.00 -5.65 8.69
N ASP A 50 15.38 -6.13 7.52
CA ASP A 50 16.12 -5.34 6.53
C ASP A 50 15.28 -4.18 5.99
N ILE A 51 15.98 -3.14 5.55
CA ILE A 51 15.41 -1.98 4.87
C ILE A 51 15.65 -2.12 3.38
N LEU A 52 14.60 -2.02 2.60
CA LEU A 52 14.65 -1.86 1.15
C LEU A 52 14.62 -0.37 0.83
N ASP A 53 15.66 0.10 0.15
CA ASP A 53 15.80 1.45 -0.42
C ASP A 53 15.69 1.31 -1.94
N THR A 54 14.62 1.82 -2.53
CA THR A 54 14.31 1.57 -3.94
C THR A 54 13.48 2.72 -4.53
N ASN A 55 13.01 2.53 -5.76
CA ASN A 55 12.11 3.45 -6.45
C ASN A 55 10.96 2.68 -7.10
N THR A 56 9.88 3.40 -7.41
CA THR A 56 8.82 2.96 -8.31
C THR A 56 8.81 3.80 -9.57
N LEU A 57 8.17 3.30 -10.61
CA LEU A 57 7.69 4.10 -11.72
C LEU A 57 6.25 4.54 -11.41
N ASP A 58 5.74 5.56 -12.15
CA ASP A 58 4.32 5.88 -12.13
C ASP A 58 3.51 4.81 -12.90
N CYS A 59 2.18 4.84 -12.83
CA CYS A 59 1.31 3.85 -13.49
C CYS A 59 1.56 3.74 -14.99
N PHE A 60 2.03 4.80 -15.64
CA PHE A 60 2.34 4.84 -17.07
C PHE A 60 3.77 4.45 -17.42
N GLY A 61 4.57 3.96 -16.47
CA GLY A 61 5.98 3.62 -16.67
C GLY A 61 6.87 4.83 -16.97
N ASN A 62 6.53 5.98 -16.45
CA ASN A 62 7.25 7.24 -16.63
C ASN A 62 7.35 7.71 -18.10
N VAL A 63 6.43 7.32 -18.97
CA VAL A 63 6.50 7.71 -20.40
C VAL A 63 5.75 8.98 -20.77
N LEU A 64 4.75 9.36 -19.97
CA LEU A 64 3.98 10.58 -20.17
C LEU A 64 4.65 11.73 -19.42
N ARG A 65 5.28 12.68 -20.13
CA ARG A 65 6.11 13.74 -19.49
C ARG A 65 5.84 15.14 -20.00
N LYS A 66 5.19 15.30 -21.15
CA LYS A 66 4.98 16.60 -21.79
C LYS A 66 3.74 16.63 -22.67
N PRO A 67 3.18 17.81 -22.92
CA PRO A 67 2.09 17.96 -23.89
C PRO A 67 2.42 17.34 -25.23
N GLY A 68 1.48 16.56 -25.78
CA GLY A 68 1.63 15.80 -27.02
C GLY A 68 1.95 14.32 -26.81
N ASP A 69 2.30 13.89 -25.60
CA ASP A 69 2.35 12.45 -25.27
C ASP A 69 0.91 11.91 -25.22
N THR A 70 0.74 10.62 -25.53
CA THR A 70 -0.55 9.94 -25.60
C THR A 70 -0.51 8.61 -24.87
N LEU A 71 -1.67 8.12 -24.41
CA LEU A 71 -1.77 6.81 -23.73
C LEU A 71 -1.29 5.65 -24.60
N SER A 72 -1.30 5.78 -25.92
CA SER A 72 -0.75 4.75 -26.82
C SER A 72 0.76 4.51 -26.68
N MET A 73 1.48 5.39 -25.96
CA MET A 73 2.90 5.20 -25.63
C MET A 73 3.10 4.27 -24.45
N VAL A 74 2.07 4.05 -23.64
CA VAL A 74 2.12 3.20 -22.44
C VAL A 74 2.13 1.73 -22.85
N LYS A 75 3.08 0.96 -22.34
CA LYS A 75 3.26 -0.46 -22.72
C LYS A 75 2.50 -1.43 -21.82
N GLY A 76 2.09 -0.99 -20.66
CA GLY A 76 1.35 -1.77 -19.66
C GLY A 76 1.10 -0.90 -18.45
N ASP A 77 0.04 -1.18 -17.73
CA ASP A 77 -0.41 -0.37 -16.61
C ASP A 77 0.23 -0.85 -15.29
N ASN A 78 0.55 0.08 -14.42
CA ASN A 78 1.04 -0.12 -13.06
C ASN A 78 2.27 -1.05 -12.98
N PRO A 79 3.44 -0.61 -13.49
CA PRO A 79 4.68 -1.38 -13.41
C PRO A 79 5.12 -1.58 -11.95
N LEU A 80 5.39 -2.83 -11.58
CA LEU A 80 5.76 -3.25 -10.23
C LEU A 80 7.27 -3.43 -10.10
N THR A 81 7.83 -2.88 -9.02
CA THR A 81 9.18 -3.14 -8.53
C THR A 81 9.18 -4.40 -7.66
N GLY A 82 10.01 -5.37 -7.98
CA GLY A 82 10.06 -6.66 -7.28
C GLY A 82 9.96 -7.86 -8.25
N PRO A 83 9.67 -9.09 -7.74
CA PRO A 83 9.41 -9.40 -6.33
C PRO A 83 10.67 -9.47 -5.46
N PHE A 84 10.50 -9.14 -4.19
CA PHE A 84 11.53 -9.32 -3.17
C PHE A 84 11.17 -10.53 -2.30
N PHE A 85 12.08 -11.48 -2.17
CA PHE A 85 11.92 -12.63 -1.29
C PHE A 85 12.35 -12.25 0.13
N VAL A 86 11.50 -12.48 1.13
CA VAL A 86 11.82 -12.24 2.54
C VAL A 86 12.13 -13.56 3.22
N GLU A 87 13.39 -13.74 3.63
CA GLU A 87 13.88 -14.96 4.25
C GLU A 87 13.07 -15.31 5.52
N GLY A 88 12.66 -16.57 5.62
CA GLY A 88 11.88 -17.09 6.74
C GLY A 88 10.38 -16.79 6.71
N ALA A 89 9.88 -16.06 5.70
CA ALA A 89 8.44 -15.93 5.50
C ALA A 89 7.85 -17.21 4.90
N GLU A 90 6.85 -17.76 5.56
CA GLU A 90 6.18 -19.02 5.19
C GLU A 90 4.66 -18.82 5.13
N PRO A 91 3.93 -19.59 4.33
CA PRO A 91 2.46 -19.53 4.30
C PRO A 91 1.85 -19.63 5.71
N GLY A 92 0.96 -18.69 6.04
CA GLY A 92 0.36 -18.56 7.37
C GLY A 92 1.05 -17.56 8.31
N ASP A 93 2.17 -16.99 7.89
CA ASP A 93 2.77 -15.84 8.55
C ASP A 93 2.14 -14.52 8.04
N THR A 94 2.54 -13.42 8.65
CA THR A 94 2.22 -12.07 8.18
C THR A 94 3.52 -11.33 7.81
N LEU A 95 3.55 -10.72 6.63
CA LEU A 95 4.61 -9.78 6.26
C LEU A 95 4.21 -8.38 6.71
N ALA A 96 5.01 -7.77 7.58
CA ALA A 96 4.86 -6.38 8.01
C ALA A 96 5.80 -5.49 7.22
N VAL A 97 5.25 -4.48 6.55
CA VAL A 97 5.96 -3.50 5.72
C VAL A 97 5.80 -2.13 6.36
N LYS A 98 6.81 -1.66 7.07
CA LYS A 98 6.83 -0.31 7.65
C LYS A 98 7.34 0.69 6.62
N ILE A 99 6.53 1.67 6.28
CA ILE A 99 6.89 2.72 5.33
C ILE A 99 7.67 3.80 6.06
N LEU A 100 8.97 3.90 5.79
CA LEU A 100 9.90 4.77 6.49
C LEU A 100 10.04 6.14 5.80
N ASP A 101 10.08 6.14 4.46
CA ASP A 101 10.22 7.36 3.66
C ASP A 101 9.62 7.14 2.27
N LEU A 102 8.92 8.17 1.78
CA LEU A 102 8.41 8.26 0.41
C LEU A 102 8.63 9.68 -0.09
N GLN A 103 9.28 9.81 -1.24
CA GLN A 103 9.54 11.10 -1.87
C GLN A 103 9.14 11.03 -3.35
N VAL A 104 8.41 12.03 -3.82
CA VAL A 104 8.15 12.20 -5.25
C VAL A 104 9.47 12.38 -5.99
N ASP A 105 9.71 11.56 -7.03
CA ASP A 105 10.94 11.59 -7.82
C ASP A 105 10.69 12.27 -9.18
N GLY A 106 10.94 13.58 -9.23
CA GLY A 106 10.77 14.41 -10.42
C GLY A 106 9.80 15.58 -10.21
N ASP A 107 9.72 16.43 -11.23
CA ASP A 107 9.02 17.71 -11.15
C ASP A 107 7.64 17.68 -11.85
N ILE A 108 7.24 16.53 -12.42
CA ILE A 108 6.00 16.37 -13.19
C ILE A 108 5.23 15.16 -12.67
N GLY A 109 4.01 15.40 -12.23
CA GLY A 109 2.96 14.39 -12.04
C GLY A 109 2.00 14.37 -13.21
N VAL A 110 1.31 13.25 -13.41
CA VAL A 110 0.38 13.01 -14.53
C VAL A 110 -0.96 12.53 -14.01
N GLY A 111 -2.05 13.03 -14.56
CA GLY A 111 -3.38 12.46 -14.44
C GLY A 111 -4.00 12.31 -15.82
N ALA A 112 -4.75 11.26 -16.06
CA ALA A 112 -5.33 11.01 -17.37
C ALA A 112 -6.76 10.47 -17.32
N PHE A 113 -7.58 10.84 -18.30
CA PHE A 113 -8.78 10.09 -18.62
C PHE A 113 -8.43 9.06 -19.70
N ALA A 114 -8.55 7.79 -19.35
CA ALA A 114 -8.48 6.69 -20.30
C ALA A 114 -9.89 6.37 -20.80
N PRO A 115 -10.12 6.27 -22.12
CA PRO A 115 -11.44 5.92 -22.65
C PRO A 115 -11.96 4.60 -22.10
N GLY A 116 -13.16 4.62 -21.52
CA GLY A 116 -13.77 3.44 -20.90
C GLY A 116 -13.29 3.11 -19.48
N PHE A 117 -12.52 4.01 -18.84
CA PHE A 117 -12.06 3.86 -17.48
C PHE A 117 -12.44 5.07 -16.62
N GLY A 118 -12.67 4.84 -15.30
CA GLY A 118 -13.12 5.88 -14.37
C GLY A 118 -14.54 5.68 -13.86
N ALA A 119 -14.83 6.18 -12.65
CA ALA A 119 -16.10 5.94 -11.95
C ALA A 119 -17.33 6.50 -12.65
N LEU A 120 -17.18 7.57 -13.41
CA LEU A 120 -18.27 8.24 -14.15
C LEU A 120 -18.30 7.84 -15.62
N ASN A 121 -17.51 6.87 -15.99
CA ASN A 121 -17.43 6.27 -17.30
C ASN A 121 -17.98 4.85 -17.27
N GLU A 122 -18.14 4.22 -18.43
CA GLU A 122 -18.26 2.77 -18.47
C GLU A 122 -16.92 2.14 -18.02
N THR A 123 -17.00 0.96 -17.47
CA THR A 123 -15.79 0.19 -17.18
C THR A 123 -15.50 -0.80 -18.31
N ASN A 124 -14.27 -1.29 -18.42
CA ASN A 124 -13.93 -2.36 -19.36
C ASN A 124 -14.77 -3.64 -19.17
N TYR A 125 -15.43 -3.76 -18.03
CA TYR A 125 -16.26 -4.93 -17.66
C TYR A 125 -17.76 -4.70 -17.89
N THR A 126 -18.18 -3.44 -18.06
CA THR A 126 -19.61 -3.07 -18.25
C THR A 126 -19.69 -2.05 -19.37
N PRO A 127 -19.63 -2.49 -20.64
CA PRO A 127 -19.72 -1.59 -21.80
C PRO A 127 -21.09 -0.91 -21.85
N MET A 128 -21.10 0.39 -22.21
CA MET A 128 -22.30 1.18 -22.33
C MET A 128 -22.65 1.41 -23.81
N LEU A 129 -23.88 1.88 -24.07
CA LEU A 129 -24.31 2.21 -25.41
C LEU A 129 -23.72 3.54 -25.93
N HIS A 130 -23.17 4.36 -25.03
CA HIS A 130 -22.62 5.68 -25.40
C HIS A 130 -21.10 5.57 -25.59
N PRO A 131 -20.50 6.41 -26.42
CA PRO A 131 -19.06 6.51 -26.52
C PRO A 131 -18.44 6.83 -25.15
N PRO A 132 -17.27 6.27 -24.81
CA PRO A 132 -16.55 6.65 -23.61
C PRO A 132 -16.11 8.13 -23.66
N LEU A 133 -15.75 8.69 -22.49
CA LEU A 133 -15.13 9.98 -22.43
C LEU A 133 -13.81 10.00 -23.23
N PRO A 134 -13.43 11.14 -23.84
CA PRO A 134 -12.22 11.23 -24.64
C PRO A 134 -10.97 11.10 -23.77
N GLU A 135 -9.89 10.61 -24.37
CA GLU A 135 -8.55 10.69 -23.76
C GLU A 135 -8.21 12.15 -23.47
N ARG A 136 -7.80 12.43 -22.24
CA ARG A 136 -7.22 13.71 -21.82
C ARG A 136 -6.11 13.49 -20.82
N ILE A 137 -5.04 14.29 -20.88
CA ILE A 137 -3.88 14.20 -20.02
C ILE A 137 -3.63 15.55 -19.38
N TRP A 138 -3.48 15.56 -18.04
CA TRP A 138 -3.08 16.71 -17.25
C TRP A 138 -1.66 16.50 -16.74
N TYR A 139 -0.84 17.54 -16.79
CA TYR A 139 0.50 17.57 -16.24
C TYR A 139 0.52 18.52 -15.04
N TYR A 140 0.95 17.99 -13.91
CA TYR A 140 1.02 18.71 -12.64
C TYR A 140 2.46 19.08 -12.38
N HIS A 141 2.75 20.36 -12.23
CA HIS A 141 4.06 20.81 -11.78
C HIS A 141 4.20 20.55 -10.27
N ILE A 142 5.22 19.82 -9.86
CA ILE A 142 5.55 19.51 -8.49
C ILE A 142 6.46 20.61 -7.94
N ASP A 143 6.06 21.23 -6.85
CA ASP A 143 6.84 22.19 -6.07
C ASP A 143 7.29 21.50 -4.78
N HIS A 144 8.47 20.91 -4.79
CA HIS A 144 9.03 20.18 -3.65
C HIS A 144 9.22 21.07 -2.42
N ALA A 145 9.57 22.36 -2.62
CA ALA A 145 9.79 23.29 -1.51
C ALA A 145 8.47 23.66 -0.81
N ALA A 146 7.40 23.81 -1.58
CA ALA A 146 6.07 24.12 -1.06
C ALA A 146 5.25 22.86 -0.71
N ASN A 147 5.74 21.66 -1.04
CA ASN A 147 5.05 20.39 -0.90
C ASN A 147 3.66 20.41 -1.56
N THR A 148 3.61 20.86 -2.84
CA THR A 148 2.37 20.99 -3.60
C THR A 148 2.54 20.56 -5.05
N ALA A 149 1.45 20.08 -5.66
CA ALA A 149 1.29 19.93 -7.11
C ALA A 149 0.34 21.03 -7.64
N THR A 150 0.60 21.54 -8.84
CA THR A 150 -0.26 22.55 -9.44
C THR A 150 -1.18 21.91 -10.48
N PHE A 151 -2.49 21.86 -10.21
CA PHE A 151 -3.51 21.59 -11.20
C PHE A 151 -3.69 22.81 -12.10
N LYS A 152 -3.80 22.59 -13.40
CA LYS A 152 -4.24 23.59 -14.39
C LYS A 152 -5.36 23.02 -15.23
N ALA A 153 -6.49 23.71 -15.29
CA ALA A 153 -7.58 23.34 -16.18
C ALA A 153 -7.11 23.43 -17.65
N LEU A 154 -7.59 22.53 -18.50
CA LEU A 154 -7.23 22.52 -19.94
C LEU A 154 -8.04 23.51 -20.75
N ASP A 155 -9.28 23.78 -20.33
CA ASP A 155 -10.24 24.57 -21.11
C ASP A 155 -10.49 25.99 -20.53
N THR A 156 -9.80 26.32 -19.40
CA THR A 156 -9.90 27.64 -18.73
C THR A 156 -8.57 28.03 -18.09
N ASP A 157 -8.46 29.30 -17.67
CA ASP A 157 -7.24 29.80 -16.96
C ASP A 157 -7.19 29.41 -15.48
N PHE A 158 -8.12 28.55 -15.00
CA PHE A 158 -8.15 28.14 -13.61
C PHE A 158 -6.95 27.28 -13.26
N SER A 159 -6.33 27.58 -12.12
CA SER A 159 -5.34 26.72 -11.52
C SER A 159 -5.41 26.74 -9.99
N VAL A 160 -4.97 25.65 -9.36
CA VAL A 160 -4.96 25.51 -7.90
C VAL A 160 -3.79 24.64 -7.47
N LYS A 161 -3.22 24.93 -6.29
CA LYS A 161 -2.21 24.10 -5.64
C LYS A 161 -2.87 23.02 -4.78
N ILE A 162 -2.44 21.78 -4.96
CA ILE A 162 -2.88 20.59 -4.22
C ILE A 162 -1.73 20.16 -3.32
N PRO A 163 -1.93 20.03 -1.99
CA PRO A 163 -0.91 19.51 -1.09
C PRO A 163 -0.50 18.09 -1.48
N LEU A 164 0.78 17.77 -1.37
CA LEU A 164 1.29 16.41 -1.60
C LEU A 164 1.07 15.53 -0.37
N HIS A 165 0.65 14.31 -0.61
CA HIS A 165 0.59 13.21 0.33
C HIS A 165 1.02 11.94 -0.37
N PRO A 166 2.34 11.69 -0.52
CA PRO A 166 2.83 10.55 -1.30
C PRO A 166 2.47 9.20 -0.68
N PHE A 167 2.02 8.25 -1.50
CA PHE A 167 1.69 6.90 -1.09
C PHE A 167 1.83 5.91 -2.27
N PHE A 168 1.82 4.61 -1.96
CA PHE A 168 1.80 3.56 -2.97
C PHE A 168 0.36 3.25 -3.39
N GLY A 169 0.05 3.29 -4.69
CA GLY A 169 -1.15 2.70 -5.26
C GLY A 169 -1.03 1.17 -5.22
N CYS A 170 0.01 0.64 -5.83
CA CYS A 170 0.31 -0.79 -5.82
C CYS A 170 1.26 -1.17 -4.68
N ILE A 171 0.80 -2.02 -3.77
CA ILE A 171 1.62 -2.65 -2.73
C ILE A 171 1.02 -4.01 -2.35
N GLY A 172 1.82 -5.08 -2.36
CA GLY A 172 1.29 -6.41 -2.07
C GLY A 172 2.34 -7.52 -2.15
N VAL A 173 1.83 -8.74 -2.04
CA VAL A 173 2.61 -9.98 -2.09
C VAL A 173 2.09 -10.90 -3.19
N ALA A 174 2.77 -12.00 -3.46
CA ALA A 174 2.26 -13.00 -4.41
C ALA A 174 0.94 -13.62 -3.90
N PRO A 175 -0.07 -13.77 -4.79
CA PRO A 175 -1.30 -14.47 -4.45
C PRO A 175 -1.08 -15.94 -4.09
N ALA A 176 -2.10 -16.54 -3.46
CA ALA A 176 -2.12 -17.98 -3.13
C ALA A 176 -2.25 -18.86 -4.38
N GLU A 177 -2.07 -20.17 -4.20
CA GLU A 177 -2.40 -21.23 -5.16
C GLU A 177 -1.74 -21.10 -6.54
N GLY A 178 -0.64 -20.35 -6.65
CA GLY A 178 0.06 -20.13 -7.93
C GLY A 178 -0.69 -19.21 -8.89
N GLU A 179 -1.65 -18.44 -8.40
CA GLU A 179 -2.32 -17.44 -9.21
C GLU A 179 -1.38 -16.33 -9.67
N ALA A 180 -1.72 -15.72 -10.79
CA ALA A 180 -1.13 -14.50 -11.29
C ALA A 180 -2.24 -13.48 -11.52
N ARG A 181 -2.12 -12.32 -10.85
CA ARG A 181 -3.08 -11.23 -10.92
C ARG A 181 -2.45 -10.00 -11.56
N SER A 182 -3.19 -9.35 -12.45
CA SER A 182 -2.75 -8.09 -13.03
C SER A 182 -2.40 -7.07 -11.96
N SER A 183 -1.40 -6.24 -12.22
CA SER A 183 -0.99 -5.16 -11.32
C SER A 183 -2.11 -4.20 -10.94
N VAL A 184 -3.12 -4.04 -11.79
CA VAL A 184 -4.31 -3.18 -11.54
C VAL A 184 -5.40 -3.86 -10.69
N VAL A 185 -5.19 -5.07 -10.15
CA VAL A 185 -6.22 -5.79 -9.37
C VAL A 185 -5.90 -5.72 -7.88
N PRO A 186 -6.71 -5.04 -7.07
CA PRO A 186 -6.66 -5.16 -5.62
C PRO A 186 -7.43 -6.40 -5.15
N ALA A 187 -6.87 -7.13 -4.18
CA ALA A 187 -7.50 -8.29 -3.56
C ALA A 187 -6.86 -8.61 -2.19
N GLU A 188 -7.08 -9.84 -1.69
CA GLU A 188 -6.60 -10.33 -0.41
C GLU A 188 -5.05 -10.29 -0.26
N PHE A 189 -4.32 -10.27 -1.35
CA PHE A 189 -2.85 -10.18 -1.37
C PHE A 189 -2.31 -8.72 -1.36
N GLY A 190 -3.17 -7.72 -1.31
CA GLY A 190 -2.88 -6.31 -1.55
C GLY A 190 -3.22 -5.94 -3.00
N GLY A 191 -2.25 -5.54 -3.78
CA GLY A 191 -2.44 -5.18 -5.19
C GLY A 191 -2.56 -3.67 -5.37
N ASN A 192 -3.37 -3.26 -6.33
CA ASN A 192 -3.68 -1.85 -6.60
C ASN A 192 -4.76 -1.36 -5.64
N MET A 193 -4.37 -1.13 -4.39
CA MET A 193 -5.34 -0.72 -3.36
C MET A 193 -5.65 0.77 -3.39
N ASP A 194 -4.82 1.56 -4.03
CA ASP A 194 -4.91 3.01 -4.12
C ASP A 194 -5.24 3.65 -2.77
N SER A 195 -4.54 3.14 -1.74
CA SER A 195 -4.82 3.48 -0.36
C SER A 195 -3.88 4.57 0.14
N PRO A 196 -4.38 5.80 0.43
CA PRO A 196 -3.57 6.86 1.06
C PRO A 196 -2.93 6.44 2.38
N GLU A 197 -3.46 5.39 3.02
CA GLU A 197 -2.88 4.75 4.19
C GLU A 197 -1.54 4.04 3.89
N ALA A 198 -1.24 3.71 2.61
CA ALA A 198 0.06 3.17 2.19
C ALA A 198 1.14 4.26 2.12
N SER A 199 1.21 5.12 3.14
CA SER A 199 2.08 6.29 3.27
C SER A 199 3.01 6.21 4.47
N VAL A 200 3.93 7.17 4.55
CA VAL A 200 4.92 7.27 5.65
C VAL A 200 4.25 7.30 7.03
N GLY A 201 4.81 6.53 7.95
CA GLY A 201 4.31 6.41 9.33
C GLY A 201 3.37 5.22 9.54
N ASN A 202 2.86 4.63 8.47
CA ASN A 202 2.03 3.42 8.56
C ASN A 202 2.87 2.15 8.39
N THR A 203 2.40 1.07 9.00
CA THR A 203 2.80 -0.30 8.72
C THR A 203 1.67 -1.01 8.00
N VAL A 204 1.99 -1.62 6.87
CA VAL A 204 1.04 -2.46 6.12
C VAL A 204 1.34 -3.91 6.44
N TYR A 205 0.32 -4.69 6.71
CA TYR A 205 0.42 -6.13 6.95
C TYR A 205 -0.22 -6.88 5.80
N PHE A 206 0.49 -7.90 5.29
CA PHE A 206 0.00 -8.78 4.21
C PHE A 206 0.00 -10.22 4.66
N PRO A 207 -0.96 -11.06 4.21
CA PRO A 207 -0.88 -12.50 4.38
C PRO A 207 0.30 -13.05 3.58
N VAL A 208 1.09 -13.94 4.17
CA VAL A 208 2.10 -14.68 3.43
C VAL A 208 1.44 -15.91 2.81
N ASN A 209 1.32 -15.93 1.50
CA ASN A 209 0.66 -17.01 0.76
C ASN A 209 1.65 -18.03 0.18
N VAL A 210 2.87 -17.59 -0.10
CA VAL A 210 3.94 -18.41 -0.68
C VAL A 210 5.24 -18.20 0.10
N ASN A 211 6.17 -19.13 -0.01
CA ASN A 211 7.49 -18.99 0.61
C ASN A 211 8.16 -17.68 0.18
N GLY A 212 8.68 -16.93 1.16
CA GLY A 212 9.31 -15.64 0.95
C GLY A 212 8.34 -14.48 0.74
N GLY A 213 7.01 -14.72 0.73
CA GLY A 213 5.96 -13.72 0.52
C GLY A 213 5.97 -13.11 -0.88
N LEU A 214 7.15 -12.89 -1.47
CA LEU A 214 7.35 -12.24 -2.77
C LEU A 214 6.68 -10.86 -2.83
N PHE A 215 7.33 -9.91 -2.18
CA PHE A 215 6.82 -8.55 -2.02
C PHE A 215 7.03 -7.68 -3.27
N TYR A 216 6.01 -6.89 -3.61
CA TYR A 216 6.00 -5.96 -4.73
C TYR A 216 5.51 -4.59 -4.30
N ILE A 217 6.03 -3.53 -4.93
CA ILE A 217 5.53 -2.16 -4.85
C ILE A 217 5.52 -1.52 -6.23
N GLY A 218 4.69 -0.52 -6.44
CA GLY A 218 4.62 0.21 -7.71
C GLY A 218 3.69 1.40 -7.61
N ASP A 219 3.42 2.04 -8.74
CA ASP A 219 2.33 2.98 -8.88
C ASP A 219 2.33 4.06 -7.80
N GLY A 220 3.21 5.02 -7.96
CA GLY A 220 3.39 6.08 -6.97
C GLY A 220 2.42 7.23 -7.18
N HIS A 221 1.71 7.60 -6.11
CA HIS A 221 0.78 8.71 -6.10
C HIS A 221 1.33 9.89 -5.30
N ALA A 222 1.20 11.11 -5.82
CA ALA A 222 1.55 12.33 -5.11
C ALA A 222 0.37 12.91 -4.32
N ALA A 223 -0.85 12.75 -4.80
CA ALA A 223 -2.11 13.08 -4.14
C ALA A 223 -3.28 12.44 -4.88
N MET A 224 -4.32 12.07 -4.16
CA MET A 224 -5.54 11.46 -4.70
C MET A 224 -6.74 11.89 -3.85
N GLY A 225 -7.89 12.04 -4.46
CA GLY A 225 -9.18 12.19 -3.78
C GLY A 225 -9.86 10.83 -3.61
N ASP A 226 -10.78 10.74 -2.64
CA ASP A 226 -11.53 9.52 -2.37
C ASP A 226 -12.16 8.92 -3.61
N GLY A 227 -12.03 7.62 -3.77
CA GLY A 227 -12.60 6.84 -4.86
C GLY A 227 -11.80 6.85 -6.15
N GLU A 228 -10.72 7.63 -6.23
CA GLU A 228 -9.93 7.77 -7.47
C GLU A 228 -10.79 7.95 -8.73
N ILE A 229 -11.83 8.74 -8.62
CA ILE A 229 -13.01 8.74 -9.51
C ILE A 229 -12.71 8.97 -10.99
N ALA A 230 -11.56 9.55 -11.31
CA ALA A 230 -11.13 9.76 -12.70
C ALA A 230 -10.37 8.57 -13.29
N GLY A 231 -9.99 7.58 -12.46
CA GLY A 231 -9.20 6.43 -12.83
C GLY A 231 -7.69 6.65 -12.77
N THR A 232 -7.27 7.80 -12.27
CA THR A 232 -5.87 8.13 -11.94
C THR A 232 -5.81 9.16 -10.82
N ALA A 233 -4.79 9.06 -10.00
CA ALA A 233 -4.36 10.07 -9.03
C ALA A 233 -3.52 11.17 -9.71
N ILE A 234 -2.65 11.83 -8.97
CA ILE A 234 -1.48 12.53 -9.51
C ILE A 234 -0.34 11.49 -9.53
N GLU A 235 -0.16 10.86 -10.68
CA GLU A 235 0.79 9.78 -10.90
C GLU A 235 2.22 10.27 -10.93
N VAL A 236 3.08 9.69 -10.11
CA VAL A 236 4.49 10.08 -9.99
C VAL A 236 5.39 8.87 -9.72
N PRO A 237 6.64 8.87 -10.17
CA PRO A 237 7.61 7.94 -9.61
C PRO A 237 7.93 8.32 -8.16
N LEU A 238 8.22 7.32 -7.32
CA LEU A 238 8.62 7.53 -5.93
C LEU A 238 10.03 6.99 -5.67
N LYS A 239 10.77 7.68 -4.80
CA LYS A 239 11.84 7.09 -4.00
C LYS A 239 11.24 6.58 -2.72
N ALA A 240 11.58 5.35 -2.35
CA ALA A 240 10.92 4.65 -1.26
C ALA A 240 11.93 3.95 -0.34
N ARG A 241 11.68 4.05 0.96
CA ARG A 241 12.36 3.24 1.97
C ARG A 241 11.33 2.53 2.82
N VAL A 242 11.37 1.21 2.80
CA VAL A 242 10.46 0.36 3.57
C VAL A 242 11.25 -0.67 4.36
N GLN A 243 10.80 -0.99 5.58
CA GLN A 243 11.35 -2.07 6.37
C GLN A 243 10.43 -3.28 6.28
N LEU A 244 10.99 -4.44 5.94
CA LEU A 244 10.28 -5.70 5.80
C LEU A 244 10.53 -6.59 7.01
N SER A 245 9.47 -7.06 7.66
CA SER A 245 9.57 -7.92 8.83
C SER A 245 8.56 -9.05 8.79
N VAL A 246 8.95 -10.25 9.22
CA VAL A 246 8.06 -11.43 9.28
C VAL A 246 7.53 -11.58 10.69
N ILE A 247 6.20 -11.66 10.82
CA ILE A 247 5.52 -12.00 12.06
C ILE A 247 5.08 -13.46 11.97
N LYS A 248 5.83 -14.33 12.64
CA LYS A 248 5.60 -15.78 12.59
C LYS A 248 4.29 -16.17 13.25
N GLY A 249 3.52 -17.02 12.55
CA GLY A 249 2.29 -17.60 13.08
C GLY A 249 1.12 -16.60 13.25
N ARG A 250 1.26 -15.36 12.81
CA ARG A 250 0.15 -14.42 12.70
C ARG A 250 -0.51 -14.57 11.35
N THR A 251 -1.69 -15.17 11.32
CA THR A 251 -2.48 -15.31 10.09
C THR A 251 -3.51 -14.19 9.99
N ILE A 252 -3.56 -13.54 8.86
CA ILE A 252 -4.57 -12.55 8.46
C ILE A 252 -5.11 -12.95 7.08
N ALA A 253 -6.36 -12.60 6.77
CA ALA A 253 -6.98 -12.94 5.48
C ALA A 253 -6.87 -11.79 4.47
N TRP A 254 -6.87 -10.55 4.94
CA TRP A 254 -6.84 -9.34 4.12
C TRP A 254 -5.76 -8.37 4.60
N PRO A 255 -5.28 -7.45 3.76
CA PRO A 255 -4.32 -6.44 4.17
C PRO A 255 -4.84 -5.57 5.32
N GLN A 256 -3.93 -5.14 6.17
CA GLN A 256 -4.24 -4.31 7.34
C GLN A 256 -3.24 -3.16 7.40
N PHE A 257 -3.66 -2.02 7.93
CA PHE A 257 -2.78 -0.90 8.23
C PHE A 257 -2.78 -0.61 9.73
N GLU A 258 -1.66 -0.17 10.24
CA GLU A 258 -1.53 0.30 11.61
C GLU A 258 -0.57 1.48 11.67
N ASN A 259 -0.94 2.50 12.45
CA ASN A 259 -0.08 3.58 12.87
C ASN A 259 -0.21 3.81 14.39
N ASP A 260 0.35 4.90 14.90
CA ASP A 260 0.29 5.20 16.33
C ASP A 260 -1.16 5.44 16.81
N ASP A 261 -2.02 5.98 15.95
CA ASP A 261 -3.36 6.44 16.31
C ASP A 261 -4.47 5.44 16.01
N ALA A 262 -4.33 4.59 14.99
CA ALA A 262 -5.42 3.75 14.49
C ALA A 262 -4.96 2.35 14.03
N ILE A 263 -5.93 1.43 14.01
CA ILE A 263 -5.87 0.17 13.25
C ILE A 263 -6.93 0.22 12.15
N MET A 264 -6.61 -0.38 11.00
CA MET A 264 -7.41 -0.28 9.79
C MET A 264 -7.34 -1.59 9.00
N THR A 265 -8.43 -1.94 8.33
CA THR A 265 -8.52 -3.17 7.53
C THR A 265 -9.06 -2.87 6.15
N VAL A 266 -8.56 -3.59 5.17
CA VAL A 266 -8.90 -3.44 3.76
C VAL A 266 -9.96 -4.45 3.37
N GLY A 267 -10.93 -4.01 2.58
CA GLY A 267 -11.78 -4.89 1.80
C GLY A 267 -11.71 -4.48 0.33
N ALA A 268 -11.36 -5.42 -0.54
CA ALA A 268 -11.26 -5.18 -1.97
C ALA A 268 -12.15 -6.16 -2.74
N TYR A 269 -13.32 -5.71 -3.18
CA TYR A 269 -14.30 -6.56 -3.86
C TYR A 269 -15.34 -5.76 -4.66
N ARG A 270 -16.12 -6.45 -5.48
CA ARG A 270 -17.35 -5.94 -6.10
C ARG A 270 -18.54 -6.85 -5.72
N PRO A 271 -19.70 -6.27 -5.39
CA PRO A 271 -20.01 -4.84 -5.33
C PRO A 271 -19.38 -4.16 -4.08
N LEU A 272 -19.48 -2.84 -4.01
CA LEU A 272 -18.84 -2.00 -2.96
C LEU A 272 -19.28 -2.39 -1.53
N ASP A 273 -20.53 -2.77 -1.35
CA ASP A 273 -21.06 -3.19 -0.04
C ASP A 273 -20.45 -4.52 0.46
N ASP A 274 -19.97 -5.39 -0.44
CA ASP A 274 -19.22 -6.59 -0.04
C ASP A 274 -17.77 -6.25 0.33
N ALA A 275 -17.12 -5.31 -0.37
CA ALA A 275 -15.83 -4.76 0.07
C ALA A 275 -15.93 -4.20 1.49
N LEU A 276 -17.00 -3.45 1.78
CA LEU A 276 -17.25 -2.90 3.10
C LEU A 276 -17.46 -3.98 4.16
N ARG A 277 -18.23 -5.05 3.86
CA ARG A 277 -18.44 -6.17 4.78
C ARG A 277 -17.12 -6.88 5.10
N ILE A 278 -16.27 -7.10 4.10
CA ILE A 278 -14.94 -7.68 4.29
C ILE A 278 -14.12 -6.82 5.25
N ALA A 279 -14.00 -5.52 4.98
CA ALA A 279 -13.22 -4.61 5.80
C ALA A 279 -13.68 -4.63 7.26
N PHE A 280 -14.99 -4.51 7.54
CA PHE A 280 -15.49 -4.54 8.91
C PHE A 280 -15.37 -5.89 9.59
N THR A 281 -15.55 -7.00 8.86
CA THR A 281 -15.36 -8.34 9.43
C THR A 281 -13.93 -8.53 9.92
N GLU A 282 -12.97 -8.15 9.11
CA GLU A 282 -11.54 -8.22 9.47
C GLU A 282 -11.21 -7.30 10.66
N LEU A 283 -11.83 -6.12 10.75
CA LEU A 283 -11.60 -5.20 11.86
C LEU A 283 -12.18 -5.74 13.17
N VAL A 284 -13.37 -6.37 13.13
CA VAL A 284 -13.95 -7.08 14.27
C VAL A 284 -13.03 -8.20 14.76
N HIS A 285 -12.56 -9.04 13.83
CA HIS A 285 -11.64 -10.13 14.17
C HIS A 285 -10.33 -9.62 14.78
N TRP A 286 -9.77 -8.54 14.24
CA TRP A 286 -8.54 -7.95 14.78
C TRP A 286 -8.76 -7.42 16.21
N ILE A 287 -9.85 -6.67 16.45
CA ILE A 287 -10.18 -6.16 17.79
C ILE A 287 -10.40 -7.31 18.76
N HIS A 288 -11.14 -8.35 18.35
CA HIS A 288 -11.35 -9.52 19.18
C HIS A 288 -10.03 -10.18 19.58
N LYS A 289 -9.16 -10.45 18.59
CA LYS A 289 -7.91 -11.18 18.79
C LYS A 289 -6.87 -10.41 19.61
N ASP A 290 -6.66 -9.14 19.29
CA ASP A 290 -5.54 -8.37 19.84
C ASP A 290 -5.93 -7.50 21.04
N TYR A 291 -7.23 -7.17 21.18
CA TYR A 291 -7.72 -6.27 22.23
C TYR A 291 -8.71 -6.95 23.20
N GLY A 292 -9.08 -8.21 22.94
CA GLY A 292 -9.85 -9.04 23.87
C GLY A 292 -11.33 -8.68 24.02
N LEU A 293 -11.90 -7.83 23.17
CA LEU A 293 -13.36 -7.62 23.12
C LEU A 293 -14.03 -8.85 22.49
N SER A 294 -15.27 -9.15 22.89
CA SER A 294 -16.06 -10.11 22.12
C SER A 294 -16.33 -9.56 20.72
N GLU A 295 -16.56 -10.43 19.73
CA GLU A 295 -16.87 -9.98 18.36
C GLU A 295 -18.12 -9.08 18.33
N LEU A 296 -19.15 -9.40 19.14
CA LEU A 296 -20.36 -8.59 19.20
C LEU A 296 -20.13 -7.22 19.85
N ASP A 297 -19.30 -7.15 20.91
CA ASP A 297 -18.93 -5.87 21.53
C ASP A 297 -18.06 -5.04 20.59
N ALA A 298 -17.11 -5.66 19.87
CA ALA A 298 -16.30 -5.00 18.86
C ALA A 298 -17.19 -4.45 17.73
N TYR A 299 -18.14 -5.24 17.24
CA TYR A 299 -19.07 -4.82 16.20
C TYR A 299 -19.96 -3.66 16.66
N GLU A 300 -20.52 -3.71 17.88
CA GLU A 300 -21.32 -2.62 18.44
C GLU A 300 -20.49 -1.35 18.64
N LEU A 301 -19.25 -1.47 19.13
CA LEU A 301 -18.33 -0.33 19.27
C LEU A 301 -18.03 0.31 17.90
N LEU A 302 -17.69 -0.48 16.90
CA LEU A 302 -17.42 -0.01 15.55
C LEU A 302 -18.60 0.75 14.96
N SER A 303 -19.82 0.31 15.21
CA SER A 303 -21.05 0.99 14.79
C SER A 303 -21.18 2.44 15.34
N LYS A 304 -20.41 2.83 16.35
CA LYS A 304 -20.45 4.16 16.97
C LYS A 304 -19.28 5.06 16.59
N VAL A 305 -18.08 4.46 16.37
CA VAL A 305 -16.84 5.24 16.29
C VAL A 305 -15.99 4.94 15.07
N ALA A 306 -16.31 3.90 14.30
CA ALA A 306 -15.55 3.55 13.11
C ALA A 306 -15.63 4.63 12.02
N LYS A 307 -14.60 4.70 11.22
CA LYS A 307 -14.54 5.51 10.00
C LYS A 307 -14.37 4.60 8.80
N ILE A 308 -14.85 5.07 7.65
CA ILE A 308 -14.72 4.41 6.37
C ILE A 308 -14.03 5.37 5.41
N HIS A 309 -13.11 4.86 4.65
CA HIS A 309 -12.48 5.52 3.54
C HIS A 309 -12.78 4.72 2.27
N LEU A 310 -13.33 5.35 1.25
CA LEU A 310 -13.47 4.78 -0.09
C LEU A 310 -12.20 5.14 -0.86
N ASN A 311 -11.27 4.18 -0.95
CA ASN A 311 -9.95 4.44 -1.52
C ASN A 311 -10.01 4.52 -3.03
N GLU A 312 -10.61 3.51 -3.68
CA GLU A 312 -10.83 3.56 -5.12
C GLU A 312 -12.14 2.84 -5.50
N MET A 313 -12.75 3.23 -6.64
CA MET A 313 -13.96 2.60 -7.19
C MET A 313 -13.94 2.50 -8.72
N VAL A 314 -12.74 2.32 -9.28
CA VAL A 314 -12.52 2.31 -10.73
C VAL A 314 -11.91 1.01 -11.23
N ASP A 315 -11.15 0.34 -10.41
CA ASP A 315 -10.46 -0.91 -10.70
C ASP A 315 -11.38 -2.14 -10.72
N PRO A 316 -10.86 -3.33 -11.10
CA PRO A 316 -11.65 -4.57 -11.13
C PRO A 316 -12.37 -4.90 -9.83
N ASN A 317 -11.77 -4.61 -8.67
CA ASN A 317 -12.42 -4.59 -7.36
C ASN A 317 -12.38 -3.19 -6.78
N TYR A 318 -13.40 -2.79 -6.03
CA TYR A 318 -13.44 -1.54 -5.28
C TYR A 318 -12.76 -1.70 -3.94
N VAL A 319 -12.04 -0.69 -3.48
CA VAL A 319 -11.30 -0.75 -2.22
C VAL A 319 -11.90 0.18 -1.18
N VAL A 320 -12.18 -0.37 -0.02
CA VAL A 320 -12.58 0.36 1.19
C VAL A 320 -11.63 0.03 2.33
N VAL A 321 -11.34 1.04 3.14
CA VAL A 321 -10.62 0.89 4.40
C VAL A 321 -11.54 1.24 5.55
N ALA A 322 -11.79 0.28 6.44
CA ALA A 322 -12.48 0.50 7.70
C ALA A 322 -11.44 0.72 8.82
N SER A 323 -11.67 1.70 9.68
CA SER A 323 -10.71 2.09 10.72
C SER A 323 -11.36 2.38 12.07
N ILE A 324 -10.56 2.22 13.14
CA ILE A 324 -10.89 2.67 14.50
C ILE A 324 -9.67 3.30 15.15
N GLU A 325 -9.86 4.44 15.81
CA GLU A 325 -8.80 5.06 16.59
C GLU A 325 -8.53 4.25 17.87
N LYS A 326 -7.27 4.00 18.17
CA LYS A 326 -6.81 3.19 19.33
C LYS A 326 -7.29 3.73 20.68
N LYS A 327 -7.58 5.03 20.76
CA LYS A 327 -8.13 5.64 21.99
C LYS A 327 -9.49 5.07 22.42
N TYR A 328 -10.21 4.40 21.52
CA TYR A 328 -11.49 3.73 21.82
C TYR A 328 -11.30 2.26 22.19
N LEU A 329 -10.09 1.73 22.10
CA LEU A 329 -9.80 0.32 22.35
C LEU A 329 -9.17 0.14 23.75
N PRO A 330 -9.40 -1.00 24.42
CA PRO A 330 -8.63 -1.38 25.60
C PRO A 330 -7.14 -1.56 25.23
N PRO A 331 -6.23 -1.62 26.20
CA PRO A 331 -4.84 -2.02 25.93
C PRO A 331 -4.79 -3.36 25.20
N LYS A 332 -3.82 -3.52 24.24
CA LYS A 332 -3.63 -4.81 23.60
C LYS A 332 -3.41 -5.91 24.64
N THR A 333 -4.11 -7.01 24.48
CA THR A 333 -3.84 -8.22 25.27
C THR A 333 -2.43 -8.67 24.92
N LYS A 334 -1.60 -9.00 25.93
CA LYS A 334 -0.25 -9.50 25.67
C LYS A 334 -0.34 -10.74 24.78
N PRO A 335 0.54 -10.88 23.78
CA PRO A 335 0.59 -12.05 22.90
C PRO A 335 0.89 -13.33 23.67
#